data_5d7dafd056dffbad257c6c5357218cf3
#
_entry.id   5d7dafd056dffbad257c6c5357218cf3
#
_cell.length_a   1.000
_cell.length_b   1.000
_cell.length_c   1.000
_cell.angle_alpha   90.00
_cell.angle_beta   90.00
_cell.angle_gamma   90.00
#
_symmetry.space_group_name_H-M   'P 1'
#
loop_
_entity.id
_entity.type
_entity.pdbx_description
1 polymer ?
#
loop_
_entity_poly.entity_id
_entity_poly.type
_entity_poly.pdbx_seq_one_letter_code
_entity_poly.pdbx_strand_id
1 'polypeptide(L)'
;MSINNIILRIESSTKDKKELSNIDYDKKNILNKSQNFKNLIVKKPWGHEYLFFSSPEVSVWILKIFKNHKTSMHCHTNKKTSLILVEGIANLYSLNGKIKIESGNVVAIDKGAFHRTSAEFDQDITVIEIETPTNKYDIVRYKDDYQRSSSGYETKNFYSKAEKKDANITYESINSSPKVLGECEIKIIKIDQLGEIESSALISPLKIKKFDK
;
A
#
# COMPACT_ATOMS: atom_id res chain seq x y z
N MET A 1 12.44 5.11 -25.17
CA MET A 1 13.30 5.20 -23.97
C MET A 1 13.02 3.98 -23.10
N SER A 2 14.02 3.15 -22.81
CA SER A 2 13.84 2.04 -21.87
C SER A 2 13.65 2.61 -20.47
N ILE A 3 12.47 2.44 -19.90
CA ILE A 3 12.22 2.74 -18.50
C ILE A 3 12.98 1.68 -17.73
N ASN A 4 14.15 2.03 -17.22
CA ASN A 4 14.81 1.24 -16.19
C ASN A 4 13.94 1.34 -14.94
N ASN A 5 12.98 0.43 -14.79
CA ASN A 5 12.18 0.30 -13.58
C ASN A 5 13.12 -0.20 -12.46
N ILE A 6 13.78 0.73 -11.80
CA ILE A 6 14.54 0.42 -10.59
C ILE A 6 13.51 0.18 -9.49
N ILE A 7 13.38 -1.08 -9.09
CA ILE A 7 12.59 -1.43 -7.91
C ILE A 7 13.44 -1.08 -6.69
N LEU A 8 13.02 -0.06 -5.98
CA LEU A 8 13.60 0.29 -4.69
C LEU A 8 13.20 -0.77 -3.65
N ARG A 9 14.06 -1.03 -2.68
CA ARG A 9 13.78 -2.02 -1.64
C ARG A 9 14.08 -1.47 -0.25
N ILE A 10 13.18 -1.74 0.69
CA ILE A 10 13.37 -1.52 2.12
C ILE A 10 13.43 -2.88 2.80
N GLU A 11 14.61 -3.27 3.24
CA GLU A 11 14.85 -4.52 3.96
C GLU A 11 14.77 -4.28 5.47
N SER A 12 14.36 -5.34 6.21
CA SER A 12 14.33 -5.29 7.67
C SER A 12 15.76 -5.27 8.22
N SER A 13 16.12 -4.19 8.89
CA SER A 13 17.41 -3.97 9.50
C SER A 13 17.52 -4.53 10.93
N THR A 14 18.72 -4.54 11.50
CA THR A 14 18.92 -4.84 12.93
C THR A 14 18.21 -3.86 13.84
N LYS A 15 18.11 -2.58 13.43
CA LYS A 15 17.36 -1.55 14.14
C LYS A 15 15.86 -1.86 14.14
N ASP A 16 15.30 -2.26 13.00
CA ASP A 16 13.88 -2.65 12.92
C ASP A 16 13.57 -3.83 13.86
N LYS A 17 14.43 -4.86 13.85
CA LYS A 17 14.27 -6.05 14.72
C LYS A 17 14.31 -5.68 16.20
N LYS A 18 15.26 -4.80 16.59
CA LYS A 18 15.39 -4.29 17.96
C LYS A 18 14.14 -3.51 18.38
N GLU A 19 13.70 -2.57 17.56
CA GLU A 19 12.53 -1.76 17.89
C GLU A 19 11.25 -2.61 17.94
N LEU A 20 11.09 -3.54 17.00
CA LEU A 20 9.94 -4.45 16.99
C LEU A 20 9.89 -5.34 18.24
N SER A 21 11.05 -5.79 18.77
CA SER A 21 11.11 -6.60 20.00
C SER A 21 10.69 -5.84 21.26
N ASN A 22 10.74 -4.50 21.23
CA ASN A 22 10.36 -3.62 22.34
C ASN A 22 8.87 -3.23 22.31
N ILE A 23 8.15 -3.55 21.22
CA ILE A 23 6.74 -3.21 21.09
C ILE A 23 5.89 -4.40 21.53
N ASP A 24 5.06 -4.19 22.55
CA ASP A 24 4.02 -5.16 22.89
C ASP A 24 2.87 -5.05 21.89
N TYR A 25 2.64 -6.11 21.11
CA TYR A 25 1.55 -6.19 20.15
C TYR A 25 0.88 -7.56 20.16
N ASP A 26 -0.43 -7.57 19.99
CA ASP A 26 -1.23 -8.79 20.05
C ASP A 26 -1.12 -9.61 18.74
N LYS A 27 -0.18 -10.55 18.73
CA LYS A 27 0.04 -11.46 17.58
C LYS A 27 -1.19 -12.30 17.23
N LYS A 28 -2.02 -12.68 18.21
CA LYS A 28 -3.22 -13.51 17.99
C LYS A 28 -4.33 -12.72 17.31
N ASN A 29 -4.53 -11.46 17.71
CA ASN A 29 -5.52 -10.58 17.10
C ASN A 29 -5.19 -10.22 15.64
N ILE A 30 -3.93 -10.17 15.27
CA ILE A 30 -3.47 -9.94 13.90
C ILE A 30 -3.90 -11.09 12.98
N LEU A 31 -3.86 -12.33 13.44
CA LEU A 31 -4.07 -13.51 12.62
C LEU A 31 -5.56 -13.90 12.47
N ASN A 32 -6.41 -13.54 13.43
CA ASN A 32 -7.77 -14.07 13.53
C ASN A 32 -8.86 -13.11 13.07
N LYS A 33 -8.52 -11.89 12.62
CA LYS A 33 -9.50 -10.93 12.14
C LYS A 33 -9.69 -11.04 10.65
N SER A 34 -10.95 -11.13 10.22
CA SER A 34 -11.36 -11.01 8.82
C SER A 34 -12.46 -9.97 8.68
N GLN A 35 -12.42 -9.19 7.63
CA GLN A 35 -13.43 -8.21 7.28
C GLN A 35 -13.54 -8.14 5.75
N ASN A 36 -14.76 -8.10 5.26
CA ASN A 36 -14.99 -7.81 3.85
C ASN A 36 -14.93 -6.29 3.63
N PHE A 37 -13.91 -5.85 2.92
CA PHE A 37 -13.68 -4.42 2.60
C PHE A 37 -14.18 -4.02 1.21
N LYS A 38 -14.83 -4.93 0.47
CA LYS A 38 -15.35 -4.61 -0.87
C LYS A 38 -16.32 -3.44 -0.81
N ASN A 39 -16.10 -2.45 -1.66
CA ASN A 39 -16.93 -1.24 -1.76
C ASN A 39 -17.00 -0.42 -0.45
N LEU A 40 -15.99 -0.52 0.39
CA LEU A 40 -15.83 0.29 1.59
C LEU A 40 -14.67 1.28 1.43
N ILE A 41 -14.90 2.50 1.87
CA ILE A 41 -13.85 3.50 2.09
C ILE A 41 -13.48 3.45 3.56
N VAL A 42 -12.21 3.26 3.85
CA VAL A 42 -11.68 3.30 5.21
C VAL A 42 -11.06 4.67 5.43
N LYS A 43 -11.71 5.49 6.26
CA LYS A 43 -11.22 6.82 6.63
C LYS A 43 -9.97 6.69 7.52
N LYS A 44 -9.00 7.50 7.26
CA LYS A 44 -7.74 7.60 8.00
C LYS A 44 -7.49 9.06 8.41
N PRO A 45 -6.74 9.32 9.49
CA PRO A 45 -6.36 10.68 9.82
C PRO A 45 -5.53 11.38 8.74
N TRP A 46 -4.89 10.59 7.88
CA TRP A 46 -4.05 11.08 6.79
C TRP A 46 -4.75 11.10 5.41
N GLY A 47 -6.02 10.68 5.33
CA GLY A 47 -6.78 10.60 4.09
C GLY A 47 -7.77 9.43 4.10
N HIS A 48 -7.66 8.54 3.14
CA HIS A 48 -8.49 7.33 3.11
C HIS A 48 -7.83 6.23 2.27
N GLU A 49 -8.34 5.01 2.42
CA GLU A 49 -7.96 3.89 1.57
C GLU A 49 -9.19 3.05 1.21
N TYR A 50 -9.07 2.29 0.14
CA TYR A 50 -10.10 1.34 -0.27
C TYR A 50 -9.48 0.11 -0.94
N LEU A 51 -10.19 -1.02 -0.82
CA LEU A 51 -9.78 -2.26 -1.46
C LEU A 51 -10.11 -2.20 -2.95
N PHE A 52 -9.08 -2.28 -3.79
CA PHE A 52 -9.21 -2.29 -5.24
C PHE A 52 -9.38 -3.71 -5.78
N PHE A 53 -8.60 -4.67 -5.27
CA PHE A 53 -8.67 -6.09 -5.64
C PHE A 53 -8.25 -6.97 -4.47
N SER A 54 -8.75 -8.22 -4.43
CA SER A 54 -8.34 -9.21 -3.45
C SER A 54 -8.53 -10.63 -3.97
N SER A 55 -7.51 -11.47 -3.73
CA SER A 55 -7.56 -12.92 -3.78
C SER A 55 -7.08 -13.49 -2.42
N PRO A 56 -7.07 -14.82 -2.22
CA PRO A 56 -6.49 -15.40 -1.01
C PRO A 56 -5.02 -15.03 -0.78
N GLU A 57 -4.26 -14.86 -1.86
CA GLU A 57 -2.80 -14.65 -1.82
C GLU A 57 -2.40 -13.18 -1.80
N VAL A 58 -3.21 -12.31 -2.42
CA VAL A 58 -2.84 -10.92 -2.63
C VAL A 58 -4.04 -9.98 -2.46
N SER A 59 -3.81 -8.84 -1.85
CA SER A 59 -4.73 -7.70 -1.89
C SER A 59 -4.05 -6.46 -2.43
N VAL A 60 -4.84 -5.67 -3.15
CA VAL A 60 -4.43 -4.40 -3.75
C VAL A 60 -5.30 -3.30 -3.17
N TRP A 61 -4.67 -2.33 -2.55
CA TRP A 61 -5.31 -1.19 -1.93
C TRP A 61 -4.90 0.09 -2.62
N ILE A 62 -5.82 1.04 -2.70
CA ILE A 62 -5.53 2.40 -3.12
C ILE A 62 -5.57 3.29 -1.89
N LEU A 63 -4.47 4.01 -1.67
CA LEU A 63 -4.31 4.96 -0.57
C LEU A 63 -4.28 6.38 -1.17
N LYS A 64 -5.19 7.25 -0.74
CA LYS A 64 -5.13 8.68 -0.99
C LYS A 64 -4.61 9.36 0.27
N ILE A 65 -3.40 9.90 0.22
CA ILE A 65 -2.77 10.63 1.32
C ILE A 65 -2.85 12.11 1.00
N PHE A 66 -3.51 12.88 1.86
CA PHE A 66 -3.69 14.31 1.67
C PHE A 66 -2.37 15.07 1.85
N LYS A 67 -2.23 16.20 1.18
CA LYS A 67 -1.07 17.08 1.31
C LYS A 67 -0.74 17.36 2.77
N ASN A 68 0.54 17.40 3.10
CA ASN A 68 1.04 17.60 4.45
C ASN A 68 0.62 16.52 5.48
N HIS A 69 0.11 15.38 5.01
CA HIS A 69 -0.20 14.23 5.83
C HIS A 69 0.74 13.06 5.56
N LYS A 70 0.77 12.13 6.50
CA LYS A 70 1.65 10.94 6.44
C LYS A 70 1.01 9.75 7.15
N THR A 71 1.35 8.55 6.74
CA THR A 71 0.96 7.34 7.46
C THR A 71 1.69 7.24 8.80
N SER A 72 1.30 6.34 9.70
CA SER A 72 2.12 5.98 10.85
C SER A 72 3.47 5.42 10.42
N MET A 73 4.50 5.51 11.27
CA MET A 73 5.69 4.67 11.14
C MET A 73 5.31 3.29 11.67
N HIS A 74 5.20 2.28 10.79
CA HIS A 74 4.72 0.95 11.11
C HIS A 74 5.45 -0.11 10.31
N CYS A 75 5.31 -1.36 10.72
CA CYS A 75 5.74 -2.52 9.95
C CYS A 75 4.65 -3.60 9.90
N HIS A 76 4.86 -4.55 9.01
CA HIS A 76 4.04 -5.73 8.86
C HIS A 76 4.89 -6.96 9.22
N THR A 77 4.41 -7.79 10.13
CA THR A 77 5.21 -8.91 10.65
C THR A 77 5.04 -10.19 9.82
N ASN A 78 3.91 -10.34 9.15
CA ASN A 78 3.54 -11.57 8.44
C ASN A 78 3.42 -11.37 6.93
N LYS A 79 3.24 -10.15 6.43
CA LYS A 79 3.11 -9.84 5.00
C LYS A 79 4.26 -9.02 4.46
N LYS A 80 4.56 -9.18 3.17
CA LYS A 80 5.35 -8.24 2.37
C LYS A 80 4.42 -7.21 1.75
N THR A 81 4.92 -6.02 1.53
CA THR A 81 4.17 -4.93 0.94
C THR A 81 4.98 -4.34 -0.23
N SER A 82 4.31 -4.02 -1.32
CA SER A 82 4.88 -3.20 -2.38
C SER A 82 4.06 -1.93 -2.53
N LEU A 83 4.74 -0.79 -2.60
CA LEU A 83 4.12 0.51 -2.82
C LEU A 83 4.45 0.98 -4.22
N ILE A 84 3.45 1.50 -4.92
CA ILE A 84 3.60 2.13 -6.24
C ILE A 84 2.99 3.51 -6.15
N LEU A 85 3.80 4.54 -6.33
CA LEU A 85 3.29 5.90 -6.40
C LEU A 85 2.72 6.14 -7.80
N VAL A 86 1.42 6.41 -7.90
CA VAL A 86 0.74 6.64 -9.19
C VAL A 86 0.39 8.10 -9.45
N GLU A 87 0.48 8.93 -8.41
CA GLU A 87 0.24 10.37 -8.52
C GLU A 87 1.03 11.13 -7.45
N GLY A 88 1.72 12.17 -7.88
CA GLY A 88 2.41 13.11 -7.01
C GLY A 88 3.86 12.72 -6.69
N ILE A 89 4.39 13.34 -5.64
CA ILE A 89 5.74 13.15 -5.11
C ILE A 89 5.63 12.85 -3.62
N ALA A 90 6.34 11.85 -3.14
CA ALA A 90 6.33 11.45 -1.75
C ALA A 90 7.73 11.26 -1.16
N ASN A 91 7.85 11.38 0.14
CA ASN A 91 8.96 10.83 0.90
C ASN A 91 8.54 9.50 1.55
N LEU A 92 9.33 8.46 1.33
CA LEU A 92 9.18 7.19 2.01
C LEU A 92 10.29 7.06 3.05
N TYR A 93 9.90 6.96 4.31
CA TYR A 93 10.79 6.86 5.47
C TYR A 93 10.94 5.42 5.91
N SER A 94 12.14 5.07 6.34
CA SER A 94 12.46 3.89 7.14
C SER A 94 13.10 4.33 8.47
N LEU A 95 13.44 3.42 9.36
CA LEU A 95 14.22 3.75 10.56
C LEU A 95 15.67 4.18 10.26
N ASN A 96 16.15 3.91 9.04
CA ASN A 96 17.53 4.19 8.61
C ASN A 96 17.66 5.42 7.71
N GLY A 97 16.54 6.04 7.33
CA GLY A 97 16.57 7.22 6.47
C GLY A 97 15.30 7.40 5.64
N LYS A 98 15.39 8.21 4.63
CA LYS A 98 14.28 8.48 3.70
C LYS A 98 14.75 8.45 2.25
N ILE A 99 13.82 8.13 1.37
CA ILE A 99 13.97 8.23 -0.08
C ILE A 99 12.81 9.06 -0.66
N LYS A 100 13.12 9.90 -1.63
CA LYS A 100 12.11 10.58 -2.43
C LYS A 100 11.64 9.62 -3.53
N ILE A 101 10.34 9.51 -3.71
CA ILE A 101 9.71 8.73 -4.78
C ILE A 101 8.75 9.61 -5.58
N GLU A 102 8.64 9.30 -6.87
CA GLU A 102 7.81 10.02 -7.83
C GLU A 102 6.87 9.04 -8.54
N SER A 103 5.87 9.58 -9.22
CA SER A 103 4.91 8.78 -9.98
C SER A 103 5.62 7.76 -10.89
N GLY A 104 5.22 6.49 -10.82
CA GLY A 104 5.83 5.36 -11.50
C GLY A 104 6.91 4.62 -10.70
N ASN A 105 7.38 5.15 -9.56
CA ASN A 105 8.33 4.43 -8.73
C ASN A 105 7.66 3.30 -7.95
N VAL A 106 8.37 2.18 -7.83
CA VAL A 106 7.95 0.99 -7.10
C VAL A 106 8.91 0.74 -5.95
N VAL A 107 8.39 0.46 -4.77
CA VAL A 107 9.18 0.13 -3.59
C VAL A 107 8.67 -1.17 -2.97
N ALA A 108 9.53 -2.18 -2.90
CA ALA A 108 9.27 -3.42 -2.19
C ALA A 108 9.71 -3.28 -0.72
N ILE A 109 8.86 -3.70 0.21
CA ILE A 109 9.08 -3.59 1.65
C ILE A 109 8.99 -4.97 2.27
N ASP A 110 10.05 -5.38 2.95
CA ASP A 110 10.11 -6.69 3.59
C ASP A 110 9.35 -6.71 4.93
N LYS A 111 9.02 -7.93 5.37
CA LYS A 111 8.43 -8.18 6.70
C LYS A 111 9.29 -7.58 7.79
N GLY A 112 8.67 -6.93 8.77
CA GLY A 112 9.34 -6.31 9.90
C GLY A 112 10.11 -5.01 9.58
N ALA A 113 10.13 -4.55 8.34
CA ALA A 113 10.75 -3.27 7.99
C ALA A 113 9.79 -2.11 8.30
N PHE A 114 10.18 -1.23 9.23
CA PHE A 114 9.39 -0.05 9.56
C PHE A 114 9.43 0.97 8.44
N HIS A 115 8.25 1.46 8.06
CA HIS A 115 8.11 2.44 6.97
C HIS A 115 6.95 3.42 7.22
N ARG A 116 7.02 4.57 6.52
CA ARG A 116 6.02 5.63 6.53
C ARG A 116 6.05 6.35 5.19
N THR A 117 4.90 6.57 4.60
CA THR A 117 4.74 7.39 3.39
C THR A 117 4.22 8.77 3.76
N SER A 118 4.81 9.82 3.19
CA SER A 118 4.49 11.21 3.51
C SER A 118 4.31 12.06 2.25
N ALA A 119 3.21 12.83 2.21
CA ALA A 119 2.86 13.77 1.15
C ALA A 119 3.34 15.18 1.57
N GLU A 120 4.67 15.42 1.53
CA GLU A 120 5.30 16.65 2.05
C GLU A 120 5.40 17.79 1.02
N PHE A 121 5.06 17.53 -0.25
CA PHE A 121 5.32 18.46 -1.37
C PHE A 121 4.08 19.30 -1.74
N ASP A 122 3.27 19.67 -0.76
CA ASP A 122 2.05 20.50 -0.88
C ASP A 122 1.02 19.99 -1.91
N GLN A 123 1.01 18.70 -2.15
CA GLN A 123 0.06 18.02 -3.01
C GLN A 123 -0.40 16.69 -2.40
N ASP A 124 -1.62 16.29 -2.73
CA ASP A 124 -2.10 14.95 -2.44
C ASP A 124 -1.30 13.92 -3.24
N ILE A 125 -1.18 12.72 -2.69
CA ILE A 125 -0.57 11.60 -3.39
C ILE A 125 -1.53 10.43 -3.45
N THR A 126 -1.40 9.61 -4.51
CA THR A 126 -2.12 8.36 -4.66
C THR A 126 -1.10 7.22 -4.75
N VAL A 127 -1.26 6.23 -3.87
CA VAL A 127 -0.37 5.08 -3.74
C VAL A 127 -1.17 3.81 -3.93
N ILE A 128 -0.65 2.87 -4.72
CA ILE A 128 -1.11 1.49 -4.71
C ILE A 128 -0.28 0.72 -3.70
N GLU A 129 -0.96 0.06 -2.77
CA GLU A 129 -0.35 -0.86 -1.82
C GLU A 129 -0.75 -2.29 -2.16
N ILE A 130 0.24 -3.15 -2.44
CA ILE A 130 0.05 -4.57 -2.71
C ILE A 130 0.54 -5.35 -1.49
N GLU A 131 -0.32 -6.17 -0.92
CA GLU A 131 -0.04 -6.97 0.28
C GLU A 131 -0.02 -8.46 -0.05
N THR A 132 1.00 -9.19 0.41
CA THR A 132 1.15 -10.64 0.21
C THR A 132 1.70 -11.31 1.48
N PRO A 133 0.97 -12.25 2.10
CA PRO A 133 -0.43 -12.59 1.87
C PRO A 133 -1.39 -11.49 2.33
N THR A 134 -2.66 -11.64 1.96
CA THR A 134 -3.73 -10.71 2.36
C THR A 134 -3.94 -10.72 3.86
N ASN A 135 -3.59 -9.65 4.56
CA ASN A 135 -3.93 -9.43 5.96
C ASN A 135 -3.86 -7.96 6.34
N LYS A 136 -4.98 -7.25 6.27
CA LYS A 136 -5.03 -5.81 6.59
C LYS A 136 -4.79 -5.51 8.07
N TYR A 137 -5.00 -6.47 8.94
CA TYR A 137 -4.79 -6.32 10.39
C TYR A 137 -3.34 -6.52 10.82
N ASP A 138 -2.46 -7.02 9.93
CA ASP A 138 -1.02 -7.14 10.21
C ASP A 138 -0.34 -5.78 10.14
N ILE A 139 -0.47 -5.02 11.22
CA ILE A 139 0.14 -3.69 11.38
C ILE A 139 0.64 -3.52 12.82
N VAL A 140 1.93 -3.22 12.96
CA VAL A 140 2.58 -2.87 14.23
C VAL A 140 3.11 -1.45 14.12
N ARG A 141 2.58 -0.53 14.93
CA ARG A 141 2.96 0.88 14.89
C ARG A 141 4.10 1.18 15.86
N TYR A 142 5.15 1.81 15.34
CA TYR A 142 6.29 2.32 16.12
C TYR A 142 6.05 3.76 16.59
N LYS A 143 5.66 4.64 15.68
CA LYS A 143 5.29 6.02 15.94
C LYS A 143 4.07 6.40 15.11
N ASP A 144 3.12 7.05 15.74
CA ASP A 144 1.90 7.51 15.10
C ASP A 144 1.55 8.90 15.61
N ASP A 145 1.62 9.89 14.72
CA ASP A 145 1.33 11.29 15.06
C ASP A 145 -0.16 11.51 15.35
N TYR A 146 -0.99 10.50 15.16
CA TYR A 146 -2.44 10.51 15.40
C TYR A 146 -2.85 9.71 16.64
N GLN A 147 -1.89 9.39 17.51
CA GLN A 147 -2.10 8.72 18.82
C GLN A 147 -2.76 7.33 18.75
N ARG A 148 -2.51 6.57 17.66
CA ARG A 148 -3.00 5.19 17.47
C ARG A 148 -1.94 4.12 17.76
N SER A 149 -0.85 4.46 18.42
CA SER A 149 0.29 3.54 18.62
C SER A 149 -0.11 2.23 19.32
N SER A 150 -1.08 2.29 20.25
CA SER A 150 -1.61 1.12 20.97
C SER A 150 -2.79 0.44 20.26
N SER A 151 -3.30 0.99 19.16
CA SER A 151 -4.43 0.43 18.42
C SER A 151 -3.96 -0.35 17.19
N GLY A 152 -4.65 -1.44 16.88
CA GLY A 152 -4.49 -2.15 15.61
C GLY A 152 -5.09 -1.37 14.43
N TYR A 153 -5.57 -2.09 13.41
CA TYR A 153 -6.26 -1.49 12.28
C TYR A 153 -7.58 -0.81 12.71
N GLU A 154 -8.06 0.16 11.94
CA GLU A 154 -9.26 0.95 12.24
C GLU A 154 -10.51 0.06 12.43
N THR A 155 -11.41 0.52 13.31
CA THR A 155 -12.69 -0.15 13.60
C THR A 155 -13.77 0.25 12.60
N LYS A 156 -14.94 -0.40 12.66
CA LYS A 156 -16.07 -0.17 11.76
C LYS A 156 -16.56 1.30 11.74
N ASN A 157 -16.33 2.07 12.79
CA ASN A 157 -16.72 3.50 12.84
C ASN A 157 -15.99 4.36 11.80
N PHE A 158 -14.87 3.88 11.28
CA PHE A 158 -14.10 4.55 10.22
C PHE A 158 -14.47 4.09 8.81
N TYR A 159 -15.42 3.14 8.67
CA TYR A 159 -15.84 2.64 7.37
C TYR A 159 -17.07 3.40 6.86
N SER A 160 -17.06 3.73 5.57
CA SER A 160 -18.22 4.24 4.85
C SER A 160 -18.40 3.46 3.55
N LYS A 161 -19.64 3.31 3.09
CA LYS A 161 -19.90 2.74 1.76
C LYS A 161 -19.46 3.75 0.70
N ALA A 162 -18.87 3.23 -0.39
CA ALA A 162 -18.64 4.04 -1.59
C ALA A 162 -19.99 4.46 -2.19
N GLU A 163 -20.13 5.73 -2.50
CA GLU A 163 -21.33 6.28 -3.14
C GLU A 163 -21.10 6.41 -4.67
N LYS A 164 -22.19 6.65 -5.43
CA LYS A 164 -22.07 6.85 -6.90
C LYS A 164 -21.12 7.99 -7.30
N LYS A 165 -20.99 9.02 -6.48
CA LYS A 165 -20.02 10.11 -6.68
C LYS A 165 -18.55 9.67 -6.57
N ASP A 166 -18.31 8.54 -5.90
CA ASP A 166 -17.00 7.93 -5.73
C ASP A 166 -16.71 6.90 -6.84
N ALA A 167 -17.15 7.18 -8.07
CA ALA A 167 -17.12 6.24 -9.21
C ALA A 167 -15.72 5.64 -9.49
N ASN A 168 -14.65 6.30 -9.03
CA ASN A 168 -13.28 5.79 -9.11
C ASN A 168 -12.89 4.88 -7.93
N ILE A 169 -13.75 4.77 -6.92
CA ILE A 169 -13.54 3.92 -5.74
C ILE A 169 -14.33 2.63 -5.94
N THR A 170 -13.80 1.74 -6.74
CA THR A 170 -14.47 0.48 -7.09
C THR A 170 -13.57 -0.70 -6.77
N TYR A 171 -14.20 -1.78 -6.31
CA TYR A 171 -13.55 -3.09 -6.25
C TYR A 171 -13.53 -3.70 -7.65
N GLU A 172 -12.35 -4.06 -8.13
CA GLU A 172 -12.16 -4.59 -9.48
C GLU A 172 -12.09 -6.13 -9.48
N SER A 173 -12.51 -6.71 -10.58
CA SER A 173 -12.38 -8.14 -10.85
C SER A 173 -11.23 -8.42 -11.84
N ILE A 174 -10.81 -9.68 -11.90
CA ILE A 174 -9.85 -10.13 -12.91
C ILE A 174 -10.45 -9.87 -14.30
N ASN A 175 -9.62 -9.37 -15.22
CA ASN A 175 -9.99 -9.00 -16.59
C ASN A 175 -11.03 -7.87 -16.71
N SER A 176 -11.22 -7.07 -15.68
CA SER A 176 -11.97 -5.82 -15.79
C SER A 176 -11.33 -4.84 -16.78
N SER A 177 -12.10 -3.86 -17.23
CA SER A 177 -11.56 -2.77 -18.05
C SER A 177 -10.46 -2.03 -17.30
N PRO A 178 -9.43 -1.51 -17.97
CA PRO A 178 -8.41 -0.69 -17.35
C PRO A 178 -9.01 0.51 -16.61
N LYS A 179 -8.42 0.86 -15.48
CA LYS A 179 -8.78 2.05 -14.68
C LYS A 179 -7.64 3.05 -14.67
N VAL A 180 -7.95 4.32 -14.83
CA VAL A 180 -6.99 5.40 -14.68
C VAL A 180 -6.97 5.85 -13.23
N LEU A 181 -5.79 5.81 -12.62
CA LEU A 181 -5.52 6.32 -11.28
C LEU A 181 -4.32 7.26 -11.35
N GLY A 182 -4.56 8.56 -11.12
CA GLY A 182 -3.54 9.58 -11.29
C GLY A 182 -2.98 9.58 -12.71
N GLU A 183 -1.67 9.39 -12.84
CA GLU A 183 -0.95 9.35 -14.13
C GLU A 183 -0.78 7.92 -14.68
N CYS A 184 -1.41 6.93 -14.09
CA CYS A 184 -1.23 5.52 -14.43
C CYS A 184 -2.53 4.85 -14.86
N GLU A 185 -2.43 3.94 -15.83
CA GLU A 185 -3.50 3.00 -16.15
C GLU A 185 -3.24 1.65 -15.47
N ILE A 186 -4.25 1.11 -14.81
CA ILE A 186 -4.16 -0.12 -14.04
C ILE A 186 -5.17 -1.11 -14.55
N LYS A 187 -4.72 -2.34 -14.81
CA LYS A 187 -5.54 -3.48 -15.18
C LYS A 187 -5.09 -4.71 -14.41
N ILE A 188 -6.04 -5.46 -13.87
CA ILE A 188 -5.79 -6.74 -13.25
C ILE A 188 -6.06 -7.84 -14.28
N ILE A 189 -5.05 -8.63 -14.58
CA ILE A 189 -5.15 -9.74 -15.53
C ILE A 189 -4.76 -11.05 -14.84
N LYS A 190 -5.40 -12.14 -15.22
CA LYS A 190 -4.95 -13.49 -14.89
C LYS A 190 -3.91 -13.92 -15.93
N ILE A 191 -2.82 -14.47 -15.47
CA ILE A 191 -1.77 -15.00 -16.31
C ILE A 191 -1.76 -16.52 -16.11
N ASP A 192 -2.08 -17.25 -17.16
CA ASP A 192 -2.19 -18.70 -17.10
C ASP A 192 -0.86 -19.41 -17.38
N GLN A 193 0.12 -18.72 -17.99
CA GLN A 193 1.46 -19.25 -18.28
C GLN A 193 2.54 -18.24 -17.94
N LEU A 194 3.49 -18.64 -17.09
CA LEU A 194 4.62 -17.79 -16.65
C LEU A 194 5.61 -17.44 -17.79
N GLY A 195 5.61 -18.18 -18.91
CA GLY A 195 6.53 -17.94 -20.03
C GLY A 195 6.24 -16.70 -20.88
N GLU A 196 5.08 -16.05 -20.68
CA GLU A 196 4.69 -14.82 -21.41
C GLU A 196 5.06 -13.53 -20.68
N ILE A 197 5.65 -13.64 -19.49
CA ILE A 197 6.01 -12.48 -18.67
C ILE A 197 7.51 -12.26 -18.77
N GLU A 198 7.92 -11.12 -19.30
CA GLU A 198 9.29 -10.66 -19.13
C GLU A 198 9.63 -10.58 -17.63
N SER A 199 10.85 -10.99 -17.27
CA SER A 199 11.32 -11.15 -15.88
C SER A 199 11.12 -9.90 -14.98
N SER A 200 10.98 -8.73 -15.57
CA SER A 200 10.65 -7.47 -14.89
C SER A 200 9.19 -7.36 -14.42
N ALA A 201 8.28 -8.20 -14.96
CA ALA A 201 6.86 -8.18 -14.62
C ALA A 201 6.50 -9.15 -13.47
N LEU A 202 7.42 -10.00 -13.02
CA LEU A 202 7.18 -11.04 -12.01
C LEU A 202 6.94 -10.52 -10.58
N ILE A 203 7.02 -9.21 -10.34
CA ILE A 203 6.93 -8.67 -8.98
C ILE A 203 5.52 -8.21 -8.65
N SER A 204 4.65 -8.08 -9.64
CA SER A 204 3.27 -7.70 -9.43
C SER A 204 2.38 -8.30 -10.52
N PRO A 205 1.21 -8.88 -10.15
CA PRO A 205 0.18 -9.23 -11.14
C PRO A 205 -0.41 -8.00 -11.83
N LEU A 206 0.16 -6.83 -11.63
CA LEU A 206 -0.23 -5.54 -12.15
C LEU A 206 0.74 -5.07 -13.25
N LYS A 207 0.20 -4.85 -14.44
CA LYS A 207 0.89 -4.06 -15.47
C LYS A 207 0.44 -2.61 -15.33
N ILE A 208 1.37 -1.74 -15.02
CA ILE A 208 1.14 -0.30 -14.94
C ILE A 208 1.73 0.35 -16.18
N LYS A 209 0.92 1.11 -16.88
CA LYS A 209 1.34 1.92 -18.01
C LYS A 209 1.23 3.39 -17.61
N LYS A 210 2.36 4.08 -17.61
CA LYS A 210 2.40 5.54 -17.44
C LYS A 210 2.07 6.20 -18.78
N PHE A 211 1.22 7.18 -18.75
CA PHE A 211 0.99 8.04 -19.90
C PHE A 211 2.00 9.21 -19.86
N ASP A 212 2.75 9.36 -20.92
CA ASP A 212 3.51 10.59 -21.15
C ASP A 212 2.50 11.70 -21.48
N LYS A 213 2.59 12.83 -20.78
CA LYS A 213 1.81 14.03 -21.07
C LYS A 213 2.39 14.75 -22.26
#